data_d7178e739ed52b27e203b88e1c451319
#
_entry.id   d7178e739ed52b27e203b88e1c451319
#
_cell.length_a   1.000
_cell.length_b   1.000
_cell.length_c   1.000
_cell.angle_alpha   90.00
_cell.angle_beta   90.00
_cell.angle_gamma   90.00
#
_symmetry.space_group_name_H-M   'P 1'
#
loop_
_entity.id
_entity.type
_entity.pdbx_description
1 polymer ?
#
loop_
_entity_poly.entity_id
_entity_poly.type
_entity_poly.pdbx_seq_one_letter_code
_entity_poly.pdbx_strand_id
1 'polypeptide(L)'
;ELNIVKQEEPKKARAPIPITTSDNYKFPPLKLLKEQVKVSASSSEEEHRVNAGNLLRILGEFGVDVSLGEIHVGPVITRYELIPAPGVRVEKISGLDKNIALGMRAQSVRILAPIPGKAAVGVEVPNANPTPVGLREILESEDWVSAKAELPIALGKDVSGKPLISDLTKMPHLLIAGATGSGKSVCINSVVASILYSKSPKDVRLLMVDPKVVELKIFNRLPHMLIPVVTEPKKVPGALKWLLSEMEQRYQIFAKVNVRNIVGFNSRKKSSEPDFPPEPAQGSLAGLDPLASDDGIVVPDKLPYIVAIIDELADLMMVAPAEIESNIARLAQLARAAGIHLIIATQRPSVNVITGVIKANLPSRIAFQVASQIDSRTILDQKGADTLIGRGDMLFTPPGTSRIVRAQGAFVADDEVQGLVDYLKENNDPPIYAQEVQARIDRAVTEESEEGEEGAEDNGDEQLYKQALEVLRASRRASTSMLQRRLSIGYNRAARIMEMMEDKGIVGPENGSSPREILVDLDNM
;
A
#
# COMPACT_ATOMS: atom_id res chain seq x y z
N GLU A 1 32.58 2.17 33.41
CA GLU A 1 31.47 1.21 33.21
C GLU A 1 30.72 1.58 31.95
N LEU A 2 30.37 0.58 31.14
CA LEU A 2 29.53 0.81 29.99
C LEU A 2 28.07 0.93 30.43
N ASN A 3 27.38 2.00 30.02
CA ASN A 3 25.96 2.15 30.27
C ASN A 3 25.17 1.45 29.13
N ILE A 4 25.00 0.13 29.26
CA ILE A 4 24.28 -0.71 28.29
C ILE A 4 22.81 -0.74 28.72
N VAL A 5 21.95 -0.11 27.90
CA VAL A 5 20.49 -0.23 28.04
C VAL A 5 20.10 -1.57 27.43
N LYS A 6 19.84 -2.55 28.32
CA LYS A 6 19.36 -3.88 27.90
C LYS A 6 17.98 -3.75 27.27
N GLN A 7 17.70 -4.59 26.26
CA GLN A 7 16.35 -4.78 25.74
C GLN A 7 15.42 -5.10 26.93
N GLU A 8 14.39 -4.29 27.11
CA GLU A 8 13.28 -4.72 27.95
C GLU A 8 12.62 -5.91 27.24
N GLU A 9 12.74 -7.10 27.85
CA GLU A 9 11.97 -8.24 27.36
C GLU A 9 10.50 -7.88 27.46
N PRO A 10 9.71 -7.98 26.34
CA PRO A 10 8.28 -7.78 26.42
C PRO A 10 7.72 -8.76 27.46
N LYS A 11 7.07 -8.24 28.49
CA LYS A 11 6.41 -9.06 29.50
C LYS A 11 5.40 -9.95 28.79
N LYS A 12 5.47 -11.26 29.01
CA LYS A 12 4.47 -12.19 28.49
C LYS A 12 3.11 -11.85 29.09
N ALA A 13 2.16 -11.48 28.24
CA ALA A 13 0.77 -11.33 28.67
C ALA A 13 0.24 -12.68 29.15
N ARG A 14 -0.70 -12.66 30.10
CA ARG A 14 -1.58 -13.80 30.33
C ARG A 14 -2.29 -14.09 29.00
N ALA A 15 -2.46 -15.39 28.69
CA ALA A 15 -3.09 -15.85 27.45
C ALA A 15 -4.26 -14.93 27.06
N PRO A 16 -4.35 -14.46 25.81
CA PRO A 16 -5.43 -13.58 25.40
C PRO A 16 -6.76 -14.23 25.76
N ILE A 17 -7.61 -13.49 26.49
CA ILE A 17 -8.97 -13.92 26.76
C ILE A 17 -9.60 -14.10 25.37
N PRO A 18 -10.07 -15.30 25.01
CA PRO A 18 -10.75 -15.49 23.75
C PRO A 18 -11.92 -14.52 23.74
N ILE A 19 -11.91 -13.58 22.79
CA ILE A 19 -13.07 -12.70 22.57
C ILE A 19 -14.15 -13.65 22.10
N THR A 20 -15.09 -13.97 22.96
CA THR A 20 -16.28 -14.75 22.67
C THR A 20 -17.15 -13.92 21.72
N THR A 21 -16.82 -14.00 20.45
CA THR A 21 -17.73 -13.56 19.40
C THR A 21 -18.82 -14.62 19.29
N SER A 22 -20.07 -14.22 19.20
CA SER A 22 -21.24 -15.08 18.96
C SER A 22 -21.22 -15.80 17.61
N ASP A 23 -20.07 -15.78 16.93
CA ASP A 23 -19.80 -16.38 15.65
C ASP A 23 -19.01 -17.67 15.82
N ASN A 24 -19.35 -18.69 15.05
CA ASN A 24 -18.62 -19.96 15.00
C ASN A 24 -17.17 -19.83 14.44
N TYR A 25 -16.64 -18.61 14.30
CA TYR A 25 -15.28 -18.41 13.81
C TYR A 25 -14.25 -18.84 14.85
N LYS A 26 -13.41 -19.80 14.46
CA LYS A 26 -12.32 -20.32 15.29
C LYS A 26 -11.03 -19.61 14.95
N PHE A 27 -10.58 -18.76 15.87
CA PHE A 27 -9.28 -18.10 15.76
C PHE A 27 -8.14 -19.12 15.76
N PRO A 28 -7.06 -18.85 15.01
CA PRO A 28 -5.90 -19.72 14.97
C PRO A 28 -5.16 -19.68 16.32
N PRO A 29 -4.72 -20.83 16.85
CA PRO A 29 -3.91 -20.86 18.06
C PRO A 29 -2.49 -20.40 17.81
N LEU A 30 -1.89 -19.67 18.75
CA LEU A 30 -0.51 -19.14 18.63
C LEU A 30 0.55 -20.25 18.46
N LYS A 31 0.26 -21.49 18.85
CA LYS A 31 1.16 -22.65 18.64
C LYS A 31 1.47 -22.97 17.17
N LEU A 32 0.70 -22.42 16.22
CA LEU A 32 1.00 -22.53 14.79
C LEU A 32 2.21 -21.70 14.38
N LEU A 33 2.58 -20.72 15.19
CA LEU A 33 3.75 -19.90 15.02
C LEU A 33 4.89 -20.44 15.91
N LYS A 34 6.10 -20.47 15.34
CA LYS A 34 7.30 -21.01 16.02
C LYS A 34 7.77 -20.07 17.12
N GLU A 35 8.28 -20.63 18.21
CA GLU A 35 9.04 -19.88 19.19
C GLU A 35 10.43 -19.58 18.65
N GLN A 36 10.87 -18.33 18.79
CA GLN A 36 12.23 -17.95 18.41
C GLN A 36 13.20 -18.31 19.52
N VAL A 37 14.31 -18.95 19.14
CA VAL A 37 15.37 -19.29 20.07
C VAL A 37 16.17 -18.01 20.38
N LYS A 38 16.15 -17.58 21.64
CA LYS A 38 16.95 -16.44 22.10
C LYS A 38 18.42 -16.81 22.17
N VAL A 39 19.29 -16.02 21.55
CA VAL A 39 20.74 -16.15 21.70
C VAL A 39 21.11 -15.70 23.11
N SER A 40 22.04 -16.43 23.77
CA SER A 40 22.43 -16.13 25.17
C SER A 40 23.07 -14.74 25.32
N ALA A 41 22.65 -13.99 26.35
CA ALA A 41 23.05 -12.62 26.57
C ALA A 41 24.54 -12.44 26.94
N SER A 42 25.23 -13.50 27.39
CA SER A 42 26.62 -13.41 27.95
C SER A 42 27.70 -13.17 26.88
N SER A 43 27.51 -13.60 25.65
CA SER A 43 28.44 -13.32 24.53
C SER A 43 28.30 -11.90 23.98
N SER A 44 27.20 -11.24 24.28
CA SER A 44 26.81 -9.94 23.74
C SER A 44 27.55 -8.77 24.41
N GLU A 45 27.81 -8.81 25.73
CA GLU A 45 28.38 -7.67 26.45
C GLU A 45 29.83 -7.41 26.06
N GLU A 46 30.65 -8.45 25.89
CA GLU A 46 32.03 -8.30 25.45
C GLU A 46 32.13 -7.81 24.01
N GLU A 47 31.24 -8.31 23.13
CA GLU A 47 31.15 -7.80 21.77
C GLU A 47 30.84 -6.31 21.72
N HIS A 48 29.89 -5.84 22.54
CA HIS A 48 29.51 -4.43 22.58
C HIS A 48 30.64 -3.57 23.14
N ARG A 49 31.42 -4.07 24.12
CA ARG A 49 32.59 -3.41 24.66
C ARG A 49 33.68 -3.22 23.60
N VAL A 50 33.99 -4.28 22.86
CA VAL A 50 35.00 -4.26 21.79
C VAL A 50 34.54 -3.31 20.67
N ASN A 51 33.27 -3.38 20.27
CA ASN A 51 32.70 -2.52 19.22
C ASN A 51 32.71 -1.04 19.64
N ALA A 52 32.36 -0.71 20.88
CA ALA A 52 32.41 0.64 21.39
C ALA A 52 33.87 1.20 21.40
N GLY A 53 34.83 0.39 21.84
CA GLY A 53 36.25 0.76 21.80
C GLY A 53 36.77 1.00 20.38
N ASN A 54 36.42 0.13 19.43
CA ASN A 54 36.76 0.28 18.03
C ASN A 54 36.15 1.56 17.42
N LEU A 55 34.88 1.83 17.72
CA LEU A 55 34.19 3.02 17.22
C LEU A 55 34.84 4.31 17.72
N LEU A 56 35.17 4.40 19.00
CA LEU A 56 35.86 5.57 19.58
C LEU A 56 37.26 5.74 18.97
N ARG A 57 38.02 4.65 18.79
CA ARG A 57 39.35 4.68 18.15
C ARG A 57 39.27 5.18 16.71
N ILE A 58 38.33 4.65 15.90
CA ILE A 58 38.14 5.06 14.51
C ILE A 58 37.84 6.56 14.45
N LEU A 59 36.90 7.06 15.25
CA LEU A 59 36.56 8.48 15.25
C LEU A 59 37.72 9.36 15.68
N GLY A 60 38.50 8.93 16.69
CA GLY A 60 39.72 9.60 17.12
C GLY A 60 40.78 9.69 16.02
N GLU A 61 40.99 8.64 15.22
CA GLU A 61 41.90 8.63 14.06
C GLU A 61 41.51 9.69 12.99
N PHE A 62 40.23 10.01 12.87
CA PHE A 62 39.74 11.09 12.01
C PHE A 62 39.64 12.46 12.70
N GLY A 63 40.18 12.58 13.91
CA GLY A 63 40.18 13.82 14.69
C GLY A 63 38.76 14.26 15.09
N VAL A 64 37.92 13.32 15.51
CA VAL A 64 36.58 13.53 16.03
C VAL A 64 36.55 13.08 17.50
N ASP A 65 36.55 14.05 18.41
CA ASP A 65 36.47 13.78 19.84
C ASP A 65 35.02 13.57 20.27
N VAL A 66 34.73 12.36 20.76
CA VAL A 66 33.41 11.97 21.25
C VAL A 66 33.54 11.14 22.52
N SER A 67 32.54 11.18 23.37
CA SER A 67 32.37 10.25 24.48
C SER A 67 31.25 9.29 24.22
N LEU A 68 31.34 8.09 24.79
CA LEU A 68 30.29 7.08 24.68
C LEU A 68 29.14 7.40 25.64
N GLY A 69 27.91 7.43 25.13
CA GLY A 69 26.68 7.51 25.89
C GLY A 69 26.04 6.15 26.13
N GLU A 70 24.75 6.05 25.89
CA GLU A 70 24.00 4.79 26.04
C GLU A 70 24.23 3.85 24.83
N ILE A 71 24.19 2.55 25.09
CA ILE A 71 24.23 1.50 24.06
C ILE A 71 22.88 0.79 24.06
N HIS A 72 22.13 0.94 22.99
CA HIS A 72 20.84 0.28 22.80
C HIS A 72 21.03 -0.96 21.94
N VAL A 73 20.89 -2.13 22.55
CA VAL A 73 21.06 -3.41 21.89
C VAL A 73 19.72 -3.85 21.30
N GLY A 74 19.62 -3.85 19.97
CA GLY A 74 18.47 -4.35 19.24
C GLY A 74 18.63 -5.81 18.78
N PRO A 75 17.60 -6.40 18.20
CA PRO A 75 17.63 -7.79 17.74
C PRO A 75 18.61 -8.00 16.58
N VAL A 76 18.78 -7.01 15.72
CA VAL A 76 19.57 -7.11 14.48
C VAL A 76 20.68 -6.07 14.42
N ILE A 77 20.46 -4.91 15.02
CA ILE A 77 21.44 -3.83 15.09
C ILE A 77 21.61 -3.34 16.53
N THR A 78 22.77 -2.80 16.82
CA THR A 78 23.05 -2.08 18.09
C THR A 78 23.30 -0.62 17.78
N ARG A 79 22.67 0.29 18.53
CA ARG A 79 22.91 1.72 18.46
C ARG A 79 23.83 2.16 19.57
N TYR A 80 24.97 2.73 19.19
CA TYR A 80 25.92 3.39 20.08
C TYR A 80 25.63 4.89 20.05
N GLU A 81 25.27 5.46 21.19
CA GLU A 81 25.09 6.91 21.31
C GLU A 81 26.44 7.56 21.59
N LEU A 82 26.80 8.55 20.82
CA LEU A 82 28.02 9.31 20.91
C LEU A 82 27.70 10.76 21.26
N ILE A 83 28.37 11.28 22.27
CA ILE A 83 28.25 12.69 22.70
C ILE A 83 29.46 13.44 22.14
N PRO A 84 29.26 14.31 21.11
CA PRO A 84 30.36 15.09 20.54
C PRO A 84 30.93 16.09 21.56
N ALA A 85 32.24 16.23 21.58
CA ALA A 85 32.89 17.27 22.36
C ALA A 85 32.52 18.68 21.84
N PRO A 86 32.57 19.73 22.68
CA PRO A 86 32.30 21.09 22.25
C PRO A 86 33.14 21.49 21.02
N GLY A 87 32.48 22.02 19.98
CA GLY A 87 33.13 22.43 18.73
C GLY A 87 33.21 21.36 17.65
N VAL A 88 32.85 20.11 17.93
CA VAL A 88 32.78 19.04 16.93
C VAL A 88 31.50 19.24 16.07
N ARG A 89 31.68 19.36 14.77
CA ARG A 89 30.58 19.48 13.84
C ARG A 89 29.95 18.11 13.57
N VAL A 90 28.62 18.05 13.67
CA VAL A 90 27.84 16.82 13.49
C VAL A 90 28.01 16.24 12.07
N GLU A 91 28.16 17.11 11.05
CA GLU A 91 28.39 16.71 9.67
C GLU A 91 29.71 15.94 9.50
N LYS A 92 30.72 16.25 10.33
CA LYS A 92 32.00 15.52 10.31
C LYS A 92 31.81 14.06 10.71
N ILE A 93 30.93 13.80 11.68
CA ILE A 93 30.62 12.43 12.13
C ILE A 93 29.76 11.74 11.04
N SER A 94 28.71 12.39 10.56
CA SER A 94 27.79 11.80 9.57
C SER A 94 28.45 11.50 8.22
N GLY A 95 29.57 12.16 7.89
CA GLY A 95 30.35 11.87 6.69
C GLY A 95 31.31 10.69 6.81
N LEU A 96 31.45 10.08 7.99
CA LEU A 96 32.36 8.96 8.24
C LEU A 96 31.69 7.58 8.18
N ASP A 97 30.45 7.49 7.70
CA ASP A 97 29.68 6.25 7.64
C ASP A 97 30.46 5.09 6.99
N LYS A 98 31.08 5.33 5.84
CA LYS A 98 31.88 4.34 5.12
C LYS A 98 33.17 3.96 5.84
N ASN A 99 33.83 4.95 6.46
CA ASN A 99 35.05 4.72 7.22
C ASN A 99 34.77 3.90 8.48
N ILE A 100 33.66 4.21 9.17
CA ILE A 100 33.21 3.45 10.33
C ILE A 100 32.83 2.03 9.92
N ALA A 101 32.06 1.87 8.84
CA ALA A 101 31.69 0.54 8.34
C ALA A 101 32.92 -0.31 8.01
N LEU A 102 33.93 0.27 7.34
CA LEU A 102 35.21 -0.41 7.05
C LEU A 102 35.92 -0.83 8.34
N GLY A 103 36.11 0.09 9.28
CA GLY A 103 36.83 -0.17 10.52
C GLY A 103 36.10 -1.14 11.46
N MET A 104 34.77 -1.17 11.41
CA MET A 104 33.93 -2.10 12.16
C MET A 104 33.71 -3.45 11.43
N ARG A 105 34.24 -3.60 10.21
CA ARG A 105 34.02 -4.76 9.33
C ARG A 105 32.53 -5.04 9.09
N ALA A 106 31.72 -3.99 9.10
CA ALA A 106 30.28 -4.06 8.89
C ALA A 106 29.94 -3.84 7.40
N GLN A 107 28.90 -4.48 6.90
CA GLN A 107 28.41 -4.29 5.54
C GLN A 107 27.97 -2.84 5.30
N SER A 108 27.31 -2.25 6.28
CA SER A 108 26.89 -0.85 6.31
C SER A 108 26.72 -0.37 7.72
N VAL A 109 26.83 0.94 7.92
CA VAL A 109 26.56 1.62 9.20
C VAL A 109 25.63 2.78 8.90
N ARG A 110 24.62 2.99 9.73
CA ARG A 110 23.74 4.14 9.62
C ARG A 110 24.03 5.13 10.75
N ILE A 111 24.17 6.40 10.40
CA ILE A 111 24.41 7.46 11.38
C ILE A 111 23.15 8.33 11.50
N LEU A 112 22.61 8.41 12.71
CA LEU A 112 21.48 9.26 13.08
C LEU A 112 22.02 10.51 13.78
N ALA A 113 22.05 11.62 13.08
CA ALA A 113 22.72 12.82 13.57
C ALA A 113 21.86 14.09 13.32
N PRO A 114 21.35 14.72 14.38
CA PRO A 114 21.34 14.29 15.79
C PRO A 114 20.27 13.22 16.09
N ILE A 115 20.37 12.56 17.24
CA ILE A 115 19.27 11.76 17.77
C ILE A 115 18.15 12.72 18.20
N PRO A 116 16.90 12.57 17.73
CA PRO A 116 15.82 13.46 18.11
C PRO A 116 15.59 13.51 19.62
N GLY A 117 15.65 14.73 20.19
CA GLY A 117 15.45 14.98 21.62
C GLY A 117 16.69 14.74 22.49
N LYS A 118 17.85 14.37 21.91
CA LYS A 118 19.11 14.18 22.62
C LYS A 118 20.25 15.01 21.99
N ALA A 119 21.18 15.47 22.82
CA ALA A 119 22.42 16.09 22.34
C ALA A 119 23.50 15.03 22.03
N ALA A 120 23.11 14.05 21.21
CA ALA A 120 23.94 12.91 20.86
C ALA A 120 23.74 12.50 19.40
N VAL A 121 24.71 11.75 18.88
CA VAL A 121 24.69 11.11 17.56
C VAL A 121 24.60 9.61 17.77
N GLY A 122 23.66 8.95 17.07
CA GLY A 122 23.52 7.49 17.10
C GLY A 122 24.28 6.85 15.94
N VAL A 123 25.14 5.88 16.24
CA VAL A 123 25.79 5.02 15.25
C VAL A 123 25.18 3.64 15.35
N GLU A 124 24.48 3.22 14.32
CA GLU A 124 23.79 1.94 14.25
C GLU A 124 24.65 0.93 13.51
N VAL A 125 25.12 -0.08 14.24
CA VAL A 125 26.04 -1.13 13.76
C VAL A 125 25.30 -2.47 13.73
N PRO A 126 25.37 -3.26 12.65
CA PRO A 126 24.82 -4.61 12.60
C PRO A 126 25.43 -5.51 13.68
N ASN A 127 24.61 -6.33 14.34
CA ASN A 127 25.08 -7.34 15.27
C ASN A 127 25.78 -8.48 14.51
N ALA A 128 26.80 -9.08 15.08
CA ALA A 128 27.49 -10.24 14.50
C ALA A 128 26.54 -11.44 14.38
N ASN A 129 25.67 -11.63 15.38
CA ASN A 129 24.67 -12.69 15.43
C ASN A 129 23.26 -12.10 15.54
N PRO A 130 22.64 -11.66 14.43
CA PRO A 130 21.32 -11.09 14.48
C PRO A 130 20.26 -12.15 14.82
N THR A 131 19.30 -11.78 15.67
CA THR A 131 18.18 -12.63 16.04
C THR A 131 16.94 -12.20 15.27
N PRO A 132 16.27 -13.07 14.51
CA PRO A 132 15.03 -12.72 13.85
C PRO A 132 13.93 -12.41 14.88
N VAL A 133 13.05 -11.47 14.53
CA VAL A 133 11.91 -11.08 15.37
C VAL A 133 10.71 -11.93 14.95
N GLY A 134 10.36 -12.95 15.74
CA GLY A 134 9.21 -13.80 15.43
C GLY A 134 7.87 -13.08 15.63
N LEU A 135 6.92 -13.32 14.73
CA LEU A 135 5.57 -12.76 14.87
C LEU A 135 4.92 -13.20 16.18
N ARG A 136 5.09 -14.47 16.59
CA ARG A 136 4.55 -15.01 17.85
C ARG A 136 4.95 -14.18 19.07
N GLU A 137 6.21 -13.80 19.16
CA GLU A 137 6.74 -13.02 20.28
C GLU A 137 6.02 -11.66 20.44
N ILE A 138 5.65 -11.04 19.31
CA ILE A 138 4.91 -9.77 19.30
C ILE A 138 3.46 -10.01 19.71
N LEU A 139 2.81 -11.04 19.16
CA LEU A 139 1.41 -11.37 19.49
C LEU A 139 1.22 -11.82 20.94
N GLU A 140 2.26 -12.36 21.58
CA GLU A 140 2.26 -12.72 23.01
C GLU A 140 2.63 -11.55 23.93
N SER A 141 3.05 -10.38 23.39
CA SER A 141 3.47 -9.24 24.21
C SER A 141 2.31 -8.52 24.90
N GLU A 142 2.59 -7.90 26.06
CA GLU A 142 1.61 -7.04 26.73
C GLU A 142 1.19 -5.85 25.86
N ASP A 143 2.12 -5.30 25.06
CA ASP A 143 1.85 -4.22 24.11
C ASP A 143 0.77 -4.60 23.09
N TRP A 144 0.78 -5.84 22.59
CA TRP A 144 -0.23 -6.35 21.67
C TRP A 144 -1.58 -6.53 22.35
N VAL A 145 -1.60 -7.18 23.49
CA VAL A 145 -2.84 -7.51 24.23
C VAL A 145 -3.52 -6.26 24.77
N SER A 146 -2.72 -5.27 25.21
CA SER A 146 -3.24 -4.00 25.73
C SER A 146 -3.53 -2.97 24.63
N ALA A 147 -3.16 -3.24 23.38
CA ALA A 147 -3.37 -2.33 22.28
C ALA A 147 -4.87 -2.09 22.03
N LYS A 148 -5.31 -0.84 22.26
CA LYS A 148 -6.66 -0.39 21.90
C LYS A 148 -6.70 -0.02 20.41
N ALA A 149 -6.48 -1.00 19.55
CA ALA A 149 -6.46 -0.83 18.10
C ALA A 149 -7.67 -1.52 17.45
N GLU A 150 -8.31 -0.83 16.52
CA GLU A 150 -9.42 -1.40 15.74
C GLU A 150 -8.91 -2.46 14.76
N LEU A 151 -7.81 -2.18 14.07
CA LEU A 151 -7.12 -3.12 13.16
C LEU A 151 -5.64 -3.19 13.52
N PRO A 152 -5.26 -3.96 14.57
CA PRO A 152 -3.87 -4.07 14.98
C PRO A 152 -3.04 -4.85 13.97
N ILE A 153 -1.86 -4.33 13.65
CA ILE A 153 -0.85 -4.99 12.83
C ILE A 153 0.49 -5.00 13.55
N ALA A 154 1.13 -6.15 13.58
CA ALA A 154 2.45 -6.35 14.17
C ALA A 154 3.51 -6.08 13.10
N LEU A 155 4.15 -4.91 13.15
CA LEU A 155 5.17 -4.53 12.17
C LEU A 155 6.55 -5.10 12.49
N GLY A 156 6.88 -5.29 13.77
CA GLY A 156 8.19 -5.78 14.18
C GLY A 156 8.62 -5.27 15.56
N LYS A 157 9.91 -5.03 15.72
CA LYS A 157 10.51 -4.39 16.90
C LYS A 157 11.41 -3.23 16.48
N ASP A 158 11.41 -2.17 17.26
CA ASP A 158 12.32 -1.05 17.07
C ASP A 158 13.77 -1.40 17.50
N VAL A 159 14.69 -0.46 17.34
CA VAL A 159 16.10 -0.63 17.68
C VAL A 159 16.34 -0.81 19.19
N SER A 160 15.37 -0.52 20.04
CA SER A 160 15.43 -0.78 21.49
C SER A 160 14.80 -2.13 21.88
N GLY A 161 14.26 -2.87 20.88
CA GLY A 161 13.61 -4.16 21.08
C GLY A 161 12.14 -4.06 21.49
N LYS A 162 11.58 -2.86 21.52
CA LYS A 162 10.17 -2.64 21.83
C LYS A 162 9.29 -3.09 20.65
N PRO A 163 8.18 -3.82 20.90
CA PRO A 163 7.23 -4.17 19.87
C PRO A 163 6.68 -2.94 19.15
N LEU A 164 6.69 -2.99 17.82
CA LEU A 164 6.14 -1.97 16.94
C LEU A 164 4.79 -2.44 16.42
N ILE A 165 3.73 -2.00 17.08
CA ILE A 165 2.35 -2.32 16.77
C ILE A 165 1.69 -1.05 16.24
N SER A 166 0.97 -1.17 15.15
CA SER A 166 0.22 -0.06 14.55
C SER A 166 -1.24 -0.41 14.38
N ASP A 167 -2.09 0.60 14.35
CA ASP A 167 -3.50 0.48 14.03
C ASP A 167 -3.72 0.95 12.57
N LEU A 168 -4.13 0.03 11.71
CA LEU A 168 -4.34 0.34 10.29
C LEU A 168 -5.42 1.41 10.10
N THR A 169 -6.39 1.54 11.01
CA THR A 169 -7.42 2.59 10.93
C THR A 169 -6.86 4.00 11.20
N LYS A 170 -5.78 4.09 11.98
CA LYS A 170 -5.04 5.34 12.24
C LYS A 170 -3.99 5.62 11.17
N MET A 171 -3.55 4.57 10.48
CA MET A 171 -2.61 4.56 9.37
C MET A 171 -3.35 4.03 8.11
N PRO A 172 -4.36 4.76 7.61
CA PRO A 172 -5.41 4.18 6.76
C PRO A 172 -4.89 3.58 5.47
N HIS A 173 -3.76 4.07 4.98
CA HIS A 173 -3.16 3.59 3.76
C HIS A 173 -1.64 3.51 3.96
N LEU A 174 -1.08 2.37 3.60
CA LEU A 174 0.32 2.03 3.82
C LEU A 174 1.01 1.73 2.50
N LEU A 175 2.11 2.40 2.25
CA LEU A 175 3.03 2.08 1.16
C LEU A 175 4.19 1.22 1.69
N ILE A 176 4.46 0.09 1.05
CA ILE A 176 5.58 -0.80 1.38
C ILE A 176 6.47 -0.95 0.15
N ALA A 177 7.73 -0.57 0.24
CA ALA A 177 8.64 -0.70 -0.89
C ALA A 177 10.01 -1.24 -0.47
N GLY A 178 10.67 -1.95 -1.39
CA GLY A 178 12.01 -2.51 -1.17
C GLY A 178 12.42 -3.46 -2.28
N ALA A 179 13.72 -3.73 -2.39
CA ALA A 179 14.26 -4.67 -3.37
C ALA A 179 13.79 -6.11 -3.12
N THR A 180 13.90 -6.95 -4.12
CA THR A 180 13.62 -8.39 -3.98
C THR A 180 14.46 -9.01 -2.88
N GLY A 181 13.86 -9.81 -2.00
CA GLY A 181 14.54 -10.44 -0.86
C GLY A 181 14.80 -9.53 0.33
N SER A 182 14.39 -8.26 0.29
CA SER A 182 14.58 -7.30 1.39
C SER A 182 13.68 -7.54 2.61
N GLY A 183 12.56 -8.26 2.45
CA GLY A 183 11.59 -8.56 3.51
C GLY A 183 10.16 -8.08 3.22
N LYS A 184 9.89 -7.51 2.04
CA LYS A 184 8.57 -6.99 1.64
C LYS A 184 7.45 -8.02 1.77
N SER A 185 7.60 -9.20 1.16
CA SER A 185 6.57 -10.25 1.17
C SER A 185 6.35 -10.81 2.58
N VAL A 186 7.41 -11.00 3.35
CA VAL A 186 7.32 -11.42 4.75
C VAL A 186 6.54 -10.39 5.59
N CYS A 187 6.75 -9.10 5.36
CA CYS A 187 6.00 -8.05 6.02
C CYS A 187 4.50 -8.11 5.67
N ILE A 188 4.16 -8.30 4.40
CA ILE A 188 2.76 -8.47 3.97
C ILE A 188 2.14 -9.69 4.66
N ASN A 189 2.84 -10.83 4.68
CA ASN A 189 2.39 -12.04 5.36
C ASN A 189 2.18 -11.81 6.87
N SER A 190 3.08 -11.09 7.51
CA SER A 190 2.97 -10.72 8.93
C SER A 190 1.75 -9.82 9.19
N VAL A 191 1.48 -8.85 8.33
CA VAL A 191 0.30 -7.98 8.42
C VAL A 191 -0.99 -8.79 8.24
N VAL A 192 -1.06 -9.67 7.23
CA VAL A 192 -2.20 -10.56 7.02
C VAL A 192 -2.39 -11.48 8.22
N ALA A 193 -1.34 -12.13 8.70
CA ALA A 193 -1.41 -12.98 9.88
C ALA A 193 -1.90 -12.21 11.12
N SER A 194 -1.42 -10.97 11.34
CA SER A 194 -1.91 -10.12 12.43
C SER A 194 -3.42 -9.90 12.40
N ILE A 195 -3.97 -9.68 11.20
CA ILE A 195 -5.43 -9.55 11.00
C ILE A 195 -6.13 -10.87 11.32
N LEU A 196 -5.61 -11.99 10.81
CA LEU A 196 -6.22 -13.32 11.01
C LEU A 196 -6.23 -13.77 12.48
N TYR A 197 -5.24 -13.36 13.27
CA TYR A 197 -5.18 -13.62 14.72
C TYR A 197 -6.06 -12.69 15.54
N SER A 198 -6.52 -11.57 15.00
CA SER A 198 -7.22 -10.54 15.76
C SER A 198 -8.67 -10.28 15.34
N LYS A 199 -9.03 -10.60 14.10
CA LYS A 199 -10.32 -10.21 13.51
C LYS A 199 -10.99 -11.38 12.78
N SER A 200 -12.31 -11.46 12.92
CA SER A 200 -13.15 -12.43 12.20
C SER A 200 -13.53 -11.93 10.80
N PRO A 201 -14.05 -12.77 9.90
CA PRO A 201 -14.58 -12.34 8.59
C PRO A 201 -15.76 -11.35 8.67
N LYS A 202 -16.45 -11.28 9.79
CA LYS A 202 -17.50 -10.27 10.04
C LYS A 202 -16.92 -8.92 10.42
N ASP A 203 -15.66 -8.89 10.89
CA ASP A 203 -14.96 -7.67 11.26
C ASP A 203 -14.14 -7.11 10.09
N VAL A 204 -13.51 -8.00 9.31
CA VAL A 204 -12.60 -7.62 8.22
C VAL A 204 -12.78 -8.53 7.01
N ARG A 205 -12.87 -7.92 5.84
CA ARG A 205 -12.82 -8.61 4.54
C ARG A 205 -11.55 -8.18 3.80
N LEU A 206 -10.98 -9.12 3.04
CA LEU A 206 -9.74 -8.93 2.30
C LEU A 206 -10.01 -8.93 0.80
N LEU A 207 -9.45 -7.95 0.10
CA LEU A 207 -9.33 -7.91 -1.36
C LEU A 207 -7.84 -7.92 -1.68
N MET A 208 -7.37 -8.90 -2.44
CA MET A 208 -5.95 -9.05 -2.73
C MET A 208 -5.69 -9.02 -4.23
N VAL A 209 -4.58 -8.36 -4.61
CA VAL A 209 -4.12 -8.24 -5.99
C VAL A 209 -2.69 -8.74 -6.06
N ASP A 210 -2.47 -9.78 -6.87
CA ASP A 210 -1.16 -10.42 -7.10
C ASP A 210 -0.95 -10.67 -8.59
N PRO A 211 -0.42 -9.69 -9.33
CA PRO A 211 -0.23 -9.82 -10.78
C PRO A 211 0.84 -10.86 -11.15
N LYS A 212 1.68 -11.27 -10.22
CA LYS A 212 2.74 -12.28 -10.45
C LYS A 212 2.28 -13.70 -10.13
N VAL A 213 1.14 -13.86 -9.43
CA VAL A 213 0.56 -15.17 -9.03
C VAL A 213 1.52 -15.99 -8.14
N VAL A 214 2.32 -15.35 -7.30
CA VAL A 214 3.36 -15.99 -6.48
C VAL A 214 3.10 -15.88 -5.00
N GLU A 215 2.78 -14.68 -4.51
CA GLU A 215 2.86 -14.34 -3.09
C GLU A 215 1.52 -14.51 -2.35
N LEU A 216 0.41 -14.06 -2.94
CA LEU A 216 -0.88 -13.95 -2.24
C LEU A 216 -1.88 -15.05 -2.57
N LYS A 217 -1.62 -15.88 -3.58
CA LYS A 217 -2.54 -16.95 -3.99
C LYS A 217 -2.85 -17.97 -2.88
N ILE A 218 -1.93 -18.17 -1.96
CA ILE A 218 -2.10 -19.02 -0.78
C ILE A 218 -3.33 -18.62 0.04
N PHE A 219 -3.66 -17.34 0.09
CA PHE A 219 -4.76 -16.78 0.87
C PHE A 219 -6.15 -16.94 0.24
N ASN A 220 -6.28 -17.42 -0.98
CA ASN A 220 -7.57 -17.61 -1.64
C ASN A 220 -8.60 -18.40 -0.81
N ARG A 221 -8.14 -19.28 0.06
CA ARG A 221 -9.02 -20.17 0.86
C ARG A 221 -9.44 -19.58 2.20
N LEU A 222 -9.02 -18.38 2.52
CA LEU A 222 -9.36 -17.73 3.78
C LEU A 222 -10.83 -17.29 3.80
N PRO A 223 -11.56 -17.51 4.90
CA PRO A 223 -12.94 -17.06 5.03
C PRO A 223 -13.09 -15.53 4.97
N HIS A 224 -11.99 -14.78 5.14
CA HIS A 224 -11.96 -13.32 5.03
C HIS A 224 -11.98 -12.81 3.59
N MET A 225 -11.70 -13.66 2.59
CA MET A 225 -11.60 -13.21 1.20
C MET A 225 -12.96 -12.73 0.69
N LEU A 226 -12.98 -11.54 0.10
CA LEU A 226 -14.15 -10.94 -0.53
C LEU A 226 -14.43 -11.55 -1.91
N ILE A 227 -13.36 -11.71 -2.68
CA ILE A 227 -13.30 -12.34 -3.99
C ILE A 227 -11.99 -13.15 -4.08
N PRO A 228 -11.82 -14.04 -5.05
CA PRO A 228 -10.52 -14.63 -5.33
C PRO A 228 -9.45 -13.56 -5.57
N VAL A 229 -8.20 -13.89 -5.28
CA VAL A 229 -7.06 -12.97 -5.55
C VAL A 229 -7.08 -12.56 -7.02
N VAL A 230 -7.10 -11.25 -7.28
CA VAL A 230 -7.07 -10.70 -8.63
C VAL A 230 -5.65 -10.83 -9.19
N THR A 231 -5.50 -11.67 -10.20
CA THR A 231 -4.19 -11.98 -10.81
C THR A 231 -3.98 -11.31 -12.16
N GLU A 232 -5.05 -10.84 -12.80
CA GLU A 232 -5.00 -10.17 -14.09
C GLU A 232 -4.89 -8.65 -13.91
N PRO A 233 -3.78 -8.00 -14.33
CA PRO A 233 -3.62 -6.56 -14.16
C PRO A 233 -4.75 -5.72 -14.78
N LYS A 234 -5.32 -6.17 -15.89
CA LYS A 234 -6.46 -5.50 -16.56
C LYS A 234 -7.74 -5.47 -15.72
N LYS A 235 -7.91 -6.39 -14.78
CA LYS A 235 -9.08 -6.44 -13.88
C LYS A 235 -8.94 -5.52 -12.66
N VAL A 236 -7.74 -5.03 -12.38
CA VAL A 236 -7.47 -4.26 -11.17
C VAL A 236 -8.15 -2.88 -11.17
N PRO A 237 -8.18 -2.11 -12.28
CA PRO A 237 -8.98 -0.89 -12.35
C PRO A 237 -10.44 -1.12 -11.96
N GLY A 238 -11.07 -2.20 -12.47
CA GLY A 238 -12.44 -2.59 -12.11
C GLY A 238 -12.60 -2.90 -10.61
N ALA A 239 -11.61 -3.57 -9.99
CA ALA A 239 -11.62 -3.84 -8.55
C ALA A 239 -11.51 -2.55 -7.73
N LEU A 240 -10.68 -1.60 -8.14
CA LEU A 240 -10.55 -0.29 -7.48
C LEU A 240 -11.81 0.58 -7.67
N LYS A 241 -12.42 0.57 -8.86
CA LYS A 241 -13.73 1.22 -9.13
C LYS A 241 -14.83 0.63 -8.23
N TRP A 242 -14.83 -0.69 -8.06
CA TRP A 242 -15.77 -1.31 -7.13
C TRP A 242 -15.56 -0.82 -5.69
N LEU A 243 -14.32 -0.71 -5.20
CA LEU A 243 -14.03 -0.16 -3.87
C LEU A 243 -14.52 1.28 -3.72
N LEU A 244 -14.42 2.09 -4.77
CA LEU A 244 -14.98 3.46 -4.78
C LEU A 244 -16.51 3.44 -4.68
N SER A 245 -17.17 2.58 -5.43
CA SER A 245 -18.63 2.40 -5.35
C SER A 245 -19.10 1.93 -3.97
N GLU A 246 -18.39 0.96 -3.38
CA GLU A 246 -18.65 0.49 -2.01
C GLU A 246 -18.46 1.62 -0.98
N MET A 247 -17.42 2.42 -1.14
CA MET A 247 -17.18 3.59 -0.29
C MET A 247 -18.34 4.58 -0.37
N GLU A 248 -18.82 4.91 -1.56
CA GLU A 248 -19.95 5.82 -1.80
C GLU A 248 -21.25 5.27 -1.18
N GLN A 249 -21.51 3.98 -1.37
CA GLN A 249 -22.66 3.31 -0.75
C GLN A 249 -22.59 3.37 0.78
N ARG A 250 -21.41 3.17 1.38
CA ARG A 250 -21.24 3.29 2.84
C ARG A 250 -21.52 4.71 3.32
N TYR A 251 -21.11 5.72 2.58
CA TYR A 251 -21.45 7.10 2.94
C TYR A 251 -22.96 7.39 2.88
N GLN A 252 -23.66 6.82 1.90
CA GLN A 252 -25.13 6.91 1.83
C GLN A 252 -25.78 6.22 3.07
N ILE A 253 -25.31 5.03 3.43
CA ILE A 253 -25.75 4.32 4.64
C ILE A 253 -25.48 5.16 5.89
N PHE A 254 -24.29 5.76 6.01
CA PHE A 254 -23.94 6.60 7.16
C PHE A 254 -24.83 7.83 7.26
N ALA A 255 -25.13 8.48 6.14
CA ALA A 255 -26.06 9.60 6.10
C ALA A 255 -27.47 9.21 6.55
N LYS A 256 -27.97 8.06 6.09
CA LYS A 256 -29.31 7.55 6.46
C LYS A 256 -29.47 7.29 7.95
N VAL A 257 -28.40 6.86 8.65
CA VAL A 257 -28.42 6.59 10.11
C VAL A 257 -27.73 7.68 10.93
N ASN A 258 -27.41 8.82 10.33
CA ASN A 258 -26.81 10.00 10.96
C ASN A 258 -25.51 9.69 11.74
N VAL A 259 -24.60 8.90 11.13
CA VAL A 259 -23.26 8.64 11.66
C VAL A 259 -22.19 9.15 10.70
N ARG A 260 -20.96 9.37 11.21
CA ARG A 260 -19.89 9.99 10.41
C ARG A 260 -18.88 8.99 9.84
N ASN A 261 -18.83 7.79 10.39
CA ASN A 261 -17.83 6.79 10.04
C ASN A 261 -18.25 5.38 10.46
N ILE A 262 -17.46 4.39 10.02
CA ILE A 262 -17.70 2.98 10.32
C ILE A 262 -17.69 2.65 11.82
N VAL A 263 -16.86 3.33 12.63
CA VAL A 263 -16.83 3.11 14.09
C VAL A 263 -18.15 3.51 14.71
N GLY A 264 -18.63 4.72 14.40
CA GLY A 264 -19.94 5.19 14.84
C GLY A 264 -21.08 4.30 14.33
N PHE A 265 -20.98 3.82 13.09
CA PHE A 265 -21.96 2.90 12.51
C PHE A 265 -22.02 1.57 13.28
N ASN A 266 -20.86 0.93 13.50
CA ASN A 266 -20.79 -0.37 14.16
C ASN A 266 -21.08 -0.32 15.66
N SER A 267 -20.92 0.84 16.31
CA SER A 267 -21.21 1.05 17.73
C SER A 267 -22.59 1.64 18.02
N ARG A 268 -23.41 1.94 16.96
CA ARG A 268 -24.73 2.53 17.15
C ARG A 268 -25.65 1.61 17.94
N LYS A 269 -26.52 2.17 18.79
CA LYS A 269 -27.60 1.44 19.37
C LYS A 269 -28.60 1.07 18.27
N LYS A 270 -28.96 -0.19 18.18
CA LYS A 270 -30.01 -0.66 17.27
C LYS A 270 -31.35 -0.19 17.85
N SER A 271 -31.84 0.98 17.44
CA SER A 271 -33.18 1.42 17.76
C SER A 271 -34.13 0.83 16.73
N SER A 272 -35.21 0.24 17.21
CA SER A 272 -36.30 -0.21 16.35
C SER A 272 -37.18 0.94 15.83
N GLU A 273 -36.88 2.17 16.21
CA GLU A 273 -37.54 3.39 15.76
C GLU A 273 -36.49 4.47 15.41
N PRO A 274 -36.69 5.31 14.39
CA PRO A 274 -35.83 6.45 14.12
C PRO A 274 -35.87 7.42 15.29
N ASP A 275 -34.73 7.76 15.87
CA ASP A 275 -34.56 8.60 17.06
C ASP A 275 -35.05 10.06 16.87
N PHE A 276 -35.54 10.42 15.69
CA PHE A 276 -36.18 11.70 15.44
C PHE A 276 -37.49 11.49 14.68
N PRO A 277 -38.62 11.98 15.21
CA PRO A 277 -39.77 12.19 14.36
C PRO A 277 -39.38 13.15 13.26
N PRO A 278 -39.88 12.97 12.01
CA PRO A 278 -39.62 13.92 10.94
C PRO A 278 -40.01 15.31 11.43
N GLU A 279 -39.05 16.27 11.48
CA GLU A 279 -39.39 17.65 11.75
C GLU A 279 -40.47 18.08 10.76
N PRO A 280 -41.61 18.62 11.21
CA PRO A 280 -42.61 19.15 10.31
C PRO A 280 -41.93 20.27 9.49
N ALA A 281 -41.81 20.09 8.21
CA ALA A 281 -41.22 21.05 7.28
C ALA A 281 -42.01 22.37 7.40
N GLN A 282 -41.53 23.31 8.20
CA GLN A 282 -41.97 24.67 8.17
C GLN A 282 -41.43 25.31 6.88
N GLY A 283 -42.29 25.42 5.88
CA GLY A 283 -42.00 26.15 4.66
C GLY A 283 -42.03 25.32 3.38
N SER A 284 -42.96 24.37 3.23
CA SER A 284 -43.20 23.78 1.91
C SER A 284 -43.94 24.81 1.05
N LEU A 285 -43.29 25.30 0.01
CA LEU A 285 -43.95 25.85 -1.17
C LEU A 285 -44.88 24.77 -1.71
N ALA A 286 -46.20 25.01 -1.63
CA ALA A 286 -47.21 24.10 -2.11
C ALA A 286 -46.95 23.77 -3.59
N GLY A 287 -46.69 22.50 -3.90
CA GLY A 287 -46.60 21.99 -5.26
C GLY A 287 -45.43 21.08 -5.61
N LEU A 288 -44.48 20.81 -4.65
CA LEU A 288 -43.50 19.77 -4.86
C LEU A 288 -43.79 18.66 -3.83
N ASP A 289 -44.27 17.52 -4.32
CA ASP A 289 -44.33 16.30 -3.52
C ASP A 289 -42.98 16.06 -2.90
N PRO A 290 -42.89 15.80 -1.57
CA PRO A 290 -41.67 15.26 -1.00
C PRO A 290 -41.46 13.94 -1.73
N LEU A 291 -40.41 13.90 -2.56
CA LEU A 291 -39.88 12.66 -3.09
C LEU A 291 -39.64 11.75 -1.88
N ALA A 292 -40.58 10.87 -1.63
CA ALA A 292 -40.38 9.71 -0.78
C ALA A 292 -39.36 8.85 -1.53
N SER A 293 -38.08 9.15 -1.33
CA SER A 293 -36.99 8.31 -1.76
C SER A 293 -36.95 7.11 -0.82
N ASP A 294 -37.81 6.15 -1.09
CA ASP A 294 -37.56 4.77 -0.71
C ASP A 294 -36.47 4.25 -1.64
N ASP A 295 -35.23 4.71 -1.37
CA ASP A 295 -34.07 4.46 -2.21
C ASP A 295 -33.61 2.99 -2.18
N GLY A 296 -34.39 2.10 -1.57
CA GLY A 296 -34.08 0.67 -1.49
C GLY A 296 -32.78 0.34 -0.75
N ILE A 297 -32.12 1.34 -0.10
CA ILE A 297 -30.88 1.16 0.62
C ILE A 297 -31.13 0.33 1.88
N VAL A 298 -30.66 -0.91 1.86
CA VAL A 298 -30.69 -1.81 3.02
C VAL A 298 -29.58 -1.42 3.98
N VAL A 299 -29.92 -1.08 5.22
CA VAL A 299 -28.97 -0.76 6.27
C VAL A 299 -28.58 -2.05 7.02
N PRO A 300 -27.35 -2.55 6.87
CA PRO A 300 -26.92 -3.76 7.55
C PRO A 300 -26.69 -3.50 9.05
N ASP A 301 -26.68 -4.56 9.83
CA ASP A 301 -26.41 -4.49 11.26
C ASP A 301 -24.99 -4.03 11.59
N LYS A 302 -24.03 -4.48 10.81
CA LYS A 302 -22.59 -4.20 10.94
C LYS A 302 -21.94 -4.16 9.56
N LEU A 303 -20.98 -3.29 9.39
CA LEU A 303 -20.13 -3.23 8.19
C LEU A 303 -18.73 -3.74 8.55
N PRO A 304 -18.18 -4.71 7.80
CA PRO A 304 -16.79 -5.10 7.97
C PRO A 304 -15.85 -4.01 7.45
N TYR A 305 -14.68 -3.90 8.04
CA TYR A 305 -13.57 -3.20 7.40
C TYR A 305 -13.17 -3.94 6.11
N ILE A 306 -12.68 -3.22 5.13
CA ILE A 306 -12.10 -3.82 3.91
C ILE A 306 -10.63 -3.43 3.86
N VAL A 307 -9.76 -4.43 3.77
CA VAL A 307 -8.33 -4.22 3.56
C VAL A 307 -7.97 -4.71 2.16
N ALA A 308 -7.61 -3.77 1.29
CA ALA A 308 -7.16 -4.06 -0.07
C ALA A 308 -5.62 -4.09 -0.10
N ILE A 309 -5.05 -5.21 -0.54
CA ILE A 309 -3.60 -5.45 -0.57
C ILE A 309 -3.17 -5.62 -2.02
N ILE A 310 -2.24 -4.77 -2.48
CA ILE A 310 -1.62 -4.84 -3.81
C ILE A 310 -0.15 -5.23 -3.61
N ASP A 311 0.25 -6.40 -4.09
CA ASP A 311 1.63 -6.90 -3.92
C ASP A 311 2.64 -6.17 -4.81
N GLU A 312 2.27 -5.81 -6.05
CA GLU A 312 3.19 -5.13 -6.97
C GLU A 312 2.48 -4.04 -7.77
N LEU A 313 2.65 -2.79 -7.33
CA LEU A 313 2.08 -1.63 -8.00
C LEU A 313 2.71 -1.39 -9.39
N ALA A 314 4.01 -1.70 -9.55
CA ALA A 314 4.71 -1.42 -10.81
C ALA A 314 4.07 -2.13 -12.00
N ASP A 315 3.60 -3.37 -11.82
CA ASP A 315 3.00 -4.14 -12.90
C ASP A 315 1.63 -3.55 -13.31
N LEU A 316 0.91 -2.91 -12.40
CA LEU A 316 -0.34 -2.22 -12.67
C LEU A 316 -0.11 -0.89 -13.39
N MET A 317 0.92 -0.14 -12.98
CA MET A 317 1.31 1.13 -13.60
C MET A 317 1.83 0.97 -15.03
N MET A 318 2.17 -0.25 -15.44
CA MET A 318 2.53 -0.56 -16.84
C MET A 318 1.29 -0.76 -17.73
N VAL A 319 0.13 -1.09 -17.16
CA VAL A 319 -1.09 -1.42 -17.91
C VAL A 319 -2.04 -0.23 -18.01
N ALA A 320 -2.36 0.41 -16.89
CA ALA A 320 -3.33 1.50 -16.82
C ALA A 320 -2.89 2.58 -15.79
N PRO A 321 -1.76 3.28 -16.02
CA PRO A 321 -1.17 4.16 -15.01
C PRO A 321 -2.10 5.28 -14.53
N ALA A 322 -2.75 5.99 -15.44
CA ALA A 322 -3.62 7.12 -15.11
C ALA A 322 -4.84 6.70 -14.27
N GLU A 323 -5.45 5.58 -14.63
CA GLU A 323 -6.64 5.07 -13.96
C GLU A 323 -6.30 4.49 -12.57
N ILE A 324 -5.24 3.70 -12.48
CA ILE A 324 -4.75 3.15 -11.21
C ILE A 324 -4.38 4.28 -10.26
N GLU A 325 -3.62 5.28 -10.71
CA GLU A 325 -3.22 6.44 -9.90
C GLU A 325 -4.43 7.23 -9.40
N SER A 326 -5.37 7.55 -10.28
CA SER A 326 -6.59 8.30 -9.95
C SER A 326 -7.47 7.55 -8.93
N ASN A 327 -7.70 6.25 -9.14
CA ASN A 327 -8.51 5.44 -8.24
C ASN A 327 -7.87 5.28 -6.86
N ILE A 328 -6.55 5.04 -6.80
CA ILE A 328 -5.80 4.97 -5.53
C ILE A 328 -5.86 6.32 -4.80
N ALA A 329 -5.64 7.42 -5.51
CA ALA A 329 -5.68 8.76 -4.92
C ALA A 329 -7.05 9.05 -4.30
N ARG A 330 -8.14 8.79 -5.04
CA ARG A 330 -9.52 9.01 -4.58
C ARG A 330 -9.87 8.14 -3.37
N LEU A 331 -9.50 6.85 -3.40
CA LEU A 331 -9.67 5.96 -2.25
C LEU A 331 -8.88 6.46 -1.04
N ALA A 332 -7.60 6.81 -1.22
CA ALA A 332 -6.75 7.24 -0.12
C ALA A 332 -7.22 8.55 0.53
N GLN A 333 -7.86 9.44 -0.23
CA GLN A 333 -8.42 10.68 0.31
C GLN A 333 -9.72 10.46 1.10
N LEU A 334 -10.57 9.55 0.69
CA LEU A 334 -11.94 9.47 1.17
C LEU A 334 -12.29 8.18 1.92
N ALA A 335 -11.61 7.07 1.68
CA ALA A 335 -12.06 5.75 2.13
C ALA A 335 -11.86 5.46 3.63
N ARG A 336 -11.05 6.26 4.34
CA ARG A 336 -10.75 6.07 5.77
C ARG A 336 -12.01 5.99 6.63
N ALA A 337 -12.91 6.94 6.50
CA ALA A 337 -14.14 6.97 7.30
C ALA A 337 -15.11 5.84 6.94
N ALA A 338 -15.08 5.37 5.70
CA ALA A 338 -15.84 4.22 5.22
C ALA A 338 -15.26 2.87 5.70
N GLY A 339 -14.09 2.86 6.35
CA GLY A 339 -13.42 1.65 6.83
C GLY A 339 -12.79 0.82 5.71
N ILE A 340 -12.30 1.46 4.65
CA ILE A 340 -11.59 0.83 3.54
C ILE A 340 -10.13 1.29 3.60
N HIS A 341 -9.21 0.34 3.64
CA HIS A 341 -7.79 0.58 3.84
C HIS A 341 -6.97 -0.06 2.73
N LEU A 342 -5.93 0.65 2.25
CA LEU A 342 -5.05 0.19 1.18
C LEU A 342 -3.67 -0.14 1.76
N ILE A 343 -3.15 -1.30 1.39
CA ILE A 343 -1.74 -1.67 1.57
C ILE A 343 -1.18 -1.88 0.17
N ILE A 344 -0.30 -0.98 -0.26
CA ILE A 344 0.26 -0.97 -1.61
C ILE A 344 1.73 -1.26 -1.52
N ALA A 345 2.16 -2.32 -2.21
CA ALA A 345 3.55 -2.70 -2.21
C ALA A 345 4.17 -2.64 -3.61
N THR A 346 5.50 -2.46 -3.65
CA THR A 346 6.27 -2.52 -4.89
C THR A 346 7.72 -2.92 -4.64
N GLN A 347 8.29 -3.68 -5.57
CA GLN A 347 9.72 -3.99 -5.62
C GLN A 347 10.50 -3.01 -6.52
N ARG A 348 9.79 -2.11 -7.23
CA ARG A 348 10.36 -1.14 -8.17
C ARG A 348 10.10 0.29 -7.69
N PRO A 349 10.90 0.82 -6.76
CA PRO A 349 10.69 2.15 -6.18
C PRO A 349 11.14 3.28 -7.12
N SER A 350 10.63 3.30 -8.34
CA SER A 350 10.90 4.38 -9.30
C SER A 350 9.84 5.48 -9.22
N VAL A 351 10.18 6.68 -9.68
CA VAL A 351 9.28 7.85 -9.69
C VAL A 351 8.04 7.65 -10.57
N ASN A 352 8.12 6.76 -11.57
CA ASN A 352 7.00 6.42 -12.44
C ASN A 352 6.01 5.44 -11.76
N VAL A 353 6.42 4.77 -10.70
CA VAL A 353 5.60 3.85 -9.92
C VAL A 353 5.10 4.53 -8.64
N ILE A 354 6.02 5.11 -7.88
CA ILE A 354 5.72 5.88 -6.67
C ILE A 354 5.69 7.36 -7.04
N THR A 355 4.61 7.78 -7.68
CA THR A 355 4.43 9.14 -8.16
C THR A 355 4.20 10.13 -7.02
N GLY A 356 4.28 11.43 -7.32
CA GLY A 356 3.94 12.48 -6.36
C GLY A 356 2.51 12.37 -5.83
N VAL A 357 1.57 11.98 -6.67
CA VAL A 357 0.16 11.78 -6.30
C VAL A 357 0.00 10.60 -5.33
N ILE A 358 0.63 9.47 -5.61
CA ILE A 358 0.65 8.29 -4.73
C ILE A 358 1.25 8.68 -3.37
N LYS A 359 2.41 9.34 -3.34
CA LYS A 359 3.07 9.74 -2.10
C LYS A 359 2.28 10.73 -1.26
N ALA A 360 1.61 11.69 -1.89
CA ALA A 360 0.78 12.68 -1.20
C ALA A 360 -0.40 12.05 -0.45
N ASN A 361 -0.90 10.93 -0.95
CA ASN A 361 -2.07 10.24 -0.43
C ASN A 361 -1.74 9.01 0.44
N LEU A 362 -0.49 8.56 0.45
CA LEU A 362 0.01 7.46 1.28
C LEU A 362 1.11 7.97 2.24
N PRO A 363 0.73 8.63 3.34
CA PRO A 363 1.69 9.25 4.25
C PRO A 363 2.46 8.26 5.11
N SER A 364 1.88 7.09 5.41
CA SER A 364 2.54 6.02 6.15
C SER A 364 3.31 5.13 5.18
N ARG A 365 4.61 4.96 5.43
CA ARG A 365 5.50 4.28 4.50
C ARG A 365 6.47 3.37 5.21
N ILE A 366 6.72 2.22 4.62
CA ILE A 366 7.76 1.28 5.02
C ILE A 366 8.73 1.14 3.84
N ALA A 367 9.99 1.44 4.07
CA ALA A 367 11.06 1.15 3.13
C ALA A 367 11.94 0.04 3.69
N PHE A 368 12.01 -1.07 3.01
CA PHE A 368 13.04 -2.08 3.16
C PHE A 368 14.30 -1.68 2.40
N GLN A 369 15.34 -2.51 2.45
CA GLN A 369 16.58 -2.26 1.73
C GLN A 369 16.32 -2.01 0.24
N VAL A 370 16.97 -0.99 -0.29
CA VAL A 370 16.96 -0.61 -1.71
C VAL A 370 18.39 -0.47 -2.25
N ALA A 371 18.53 -0.43 -3.57
CA ALA A 371 19.84 -0.39 -4.22
C ALA A 371 20.52 0.99 -4.15
N SER A 372 19.75 2.08 -4.03
CA SER A 372 20.31 3.43 -4.13
C SER A 372 19.64 4.44 -3.19
N GLN A 373 20.35 5.55 -2.92
CA GLN A 373 19.79 6.69 -2.20
C GLN A 373 18.64 7.37 -2.96
N ILE A 374 18.60 7.25 -4.28
CA ILE A 374 17.53 7.78 -5.12
C ILE A 374 16.25 7.01 -4.82
N ASP A 375 16.33 5.68 -4.77
CA ASP A 375 15.19 4.81 -4.43
C ASP A 375 14.69 5.10 -3.02
N SER A 376 15.60 5.29 -2.05
CA SER A 376 15.25 5.67 -0.67
C SER A 376 14.46 6.99 -0.66
N ARG A 377 14.92 8.01 -1.38
CA ARG A 377 14.21 9.29 -1.49
C ARG A 377 12.87 9.17 -2.21
N THR A 378 12.78 8.29 -3.20
CA THR A 378 11.53 8.04 -3.90
C THR A 378 10.46 7.50 -2.95
N ILE A 379 10.84 6.64 -2.01
CA ILE A 379 9.90 6.05 -1.03
C ILE A 379 9.65 7.02 0.14
N LEU A 380 10.72 7.48 0.80
CA LEU A 380 10.68 8.13 2.12
C LEU A 380 10.86 9.65 2.08
N ASP A 381 11.13 10.23 0.91
CA ASP A 381 11.60 11.62 0.75
C ASP A 381 12.95 11.90 1.46
N GLN A 382 13.60 10.86 1.99
CA GLN A 382 14.87 10.90 2.72
C GLN A 382 15.77 9.74 2.31
N LYS A 383 17.07 9.88 2.52
CA LYS A 383 18.06 8.82 2.38
C LYS A 383 18.05 7.86 3.57
N GLY A 384 18.59 6.67 3.41
CA GLY A 384 18.85 5.73 4.51
C GLY A 384 18.37 4.30 4.27
N ALA A 385 17.39 4.07 3.37
CA ALA A 385 16.97 2.70 3.06
C ALA A 385 18.03 1.93 2.23
N ASP A 386 18.95 2.63 1.58
CA ASP A 386 20.12 2.07 0.91
C ASP A 386 21.19 1.53 1.88
N THR A 387 21.14 1.93 3.14
CA THR A 387 22.07 1.48 4.19
C THR A 387 21.51 0.36 5.07
N LEU A 388 20.29 -0.08 4.82
CA LEU A 388 19.66 -1.20 5.50
C LEU A 388 20.36 -2.51 5.15
N ILE A 389 20.29 -3.49 6.06
CA ILE A 389 20.98 -4.76 5.92
C ILE A 389 20.15 -5.87 5.28
N GLY A 390 18.89 -5.55 4.90
CA GLY A 390 17.96 -6.53 4.31
C GLY A 390 17.31 -7.44 5.35
N ARG A 391 16.68 -8.52 4.90
CA ARG A 391 16.04 -9.55 5.76
C ARG A 391 15.04 -8.97 6.77
N GLY A 392 14.26 -7.97 6.36
CA GLY A 392 13.25 -7.36 7.21
C GLY A 392 13.71 -6.12 7.98
N ASP A 393 14.97 -5.70 7.85
CA ASP A 393 15.43 -4.40 8.35
C ASP A 393 14.75 -3.29 7.56
N MET A 394 14.05 -2.39 8.23
CA MET A 394 13.17 -1.40 7.59
C MET A 394 13.26 -0.02 8.23
N LEU A 395 12.88 0.96 7.45
CA LEU A 395 12.58 2.32 7.88
C LEU A 395 11.07 2.57 7.76
N PHE A 396 10.46 2.94 8.86
CA PHE A 396 9.02 3.20 8.95
C PHE A 396 8.75 4.67 9.23
N THR A 397 7.84 5.27 8.47
CA THR A 397 7.28 6.62 8.72
C THR A 397 5.89 6.45 9.31
N PRO A 398 5.72 6.67 10.63
CA PRO A 398 4.41 6.63 11.28
C PRO A 398 3.49 7.76 10.78
N PRO A 399 2.16 7.60 10.91
CA PRO A 399 1.21 8.63 10.52
C PRO A 399 1.37 9.90 11.37
N GLY A 400 1.21 11.06 10.74
CA GLY A 400 1.23 12.36 11.41
C GLY A 400 2.62 12.86 11.84
N THR A 401 3.70 12.18 11.42
CA THR A 401 5.08 12.59 11.69
C THR A 401 5.97 12.34 10.48
N SER A 402 6.97 13.20 10.30
CA SER A 402 8.06 12.98 9.34
C SER A 402 9.23 12.20 9.92
N ARG A 403 9.15 11.81 11.19
CA ARG A 403 10.22 11.10 11.90
C ARG A 403 10.25 9.64 11.44
N ILE A 404 11.40 9.21 10.93
CA ILE A 404 11.63 7.82 10.53
C ILE A 404 12.04 7.00 11.73
N VAL A 405 11.41 5.85 11.91
CA VAL A 405 11.74 4.82 12.89
C VAL A 405 12.40 3.66 12.17
N ARG A 406 13.62 3.26 12.57
CA ARG A 406 14.23 2.01 12.13
C ARG A 406 13.70 0.86 12.97
N ALA A 407 13.33 -0.21 12.32
CA ALA A 407 12.82 -1.39 12.99
C ALA A 407 13.20 -2.68 12.24
N GLN A 408 13.19 -3.79 12.95
CA GLN A 408 13.28 -5.12 12.37
C GLN A 408 11.86 -5.66 12.19
N GLY A 409 11.49 -5.98 10.95
CA GLY A 409 10.18 -6.52 10.59
C GLY A 409 9.90 -7.85 11.28
N ALA A 410 8.63 -8.07 11.62
CA ALA A 410 8.18 -9.34 12.16
C ALA A 410 8.34 -10.44 11.10
N PHE A 411 8.92 -11.56 11.52
CA PHE A 411 9.17 -12.71 10.67
C PHE A 411 8.09 -13.76 10.89
N VAL A 412 7.56 -14.27 9.80
CA VAL A 412 6.71 -15.45 9.73
C VAL A 412 7.19 -16.28 8.53
N ALA A 413 7.45 -17.54 8.74
CA ALA A 413 7.94 -18.44 7.70
C ALA A 413 6.79 -18.93 6.81
N ASP A 414 7.10 -19.34 5.59
CA ASP A 414 6.08 -19.79 4.61
C ASP A 414 5.32 -21.02 5.10
N ASP A 415 5.97 -21.94 5.82
CA ASP A 415 5.32 -23.10 6.44
C ASP A 415 4.37 -22.71 7.58
N GLU A 416 4.66 -21.64 8.32
CA GLU A 416 3.77 -21.08 9.33
C GLU A 416 2.54 -20.43 8.68
N VAL A 417 2.73 -19.69 7.60
CA VAL A 417 1.63 -19.10 6.81
C VAL A 417 0.75 -20.20 6.23
N GLN A 418 1.35 -21.25 5.66
CA GLN A 418 0.61 -22.39 5.13
C GLN A 418 -0.19 -23.09 6.24
N GLY A 419 0.43 -23.38 7.39
CA GLY A 419 -0.24 -23.98 8.54
C GLY A 419 -1.39 -23.14 9.08
N LEU A 420 -1.24 -21.79 9.07
CA LEU A 420 -2.29 -20.86 9.46
C LEU A 420 -3.49 -20.92 8.49
N VAL A 421 -3.24 -20.90 7.19
CA VAL A 421 -4.28 -20.98 6.16
C VAL A 421 -4.99 -22.33 6.20
N ASP A 422 -4.27 -23.42 6.34
CA ASP A 422 -4.84 -24.78 6.42
C ASP A 422 -5.71 -24.93 7.67
N TYR A 423 -5.25 -24.44 8.83
CA TYR A 423 -6.06 -24.42 10.06
C TYR A 423 -7.37 -23.67 9.87
N LEU A 424 -7.30 -22.46 9.30
CA LEU A 424 -8.50 -21.63 9.10
C LEU A 424 -9.48 -22.27 8.12
N LYS A 425 -8.99 -22.90 7.07
CA LYS A 425 -9.78 -23.64 6.09
C LYS A 425 -10.49 -24.84 6.70
N GLU A 426 -9.79 -25.61 7.56
CA GLU A 426 -10.33 -26.84 8.15
C GLU A 426 -11.33 -26.56 9.27
N ASN A 427 -11.18 -25.46 9.97
CA ASN A 427 -11.94 -25.16 11.17
C ASN A 427 -13.03 -24.09 11.01
N ASN A 428 -13.12 -23.47 9.83
CA ASN A 428 -14.11 -22.44 9.56
C ASN A 428 -14.81 -22.71 8.22
N ASP A 429 -15.91 -22.02 7.99
CA ASP A 429 -16.65 -22.09 6.73
C ASP A 429 -15.78 -21.57 5.56
N PRO A 430 -15.96 -22.11 4.36
CA PRO A 430 -15.24 -21.61 3.18
C PRO A 430 -15.60 -20.14 2.89
N PRO A 431 -14.73 -19.41 2.17
CA PRO A 431 -15.03 -18.05 1.79
C PRO A 431 -16.33 -17.95 0.99
N ILE A 432 -17.20 -17.04 1.40
CA ILE A 432 -18.37 -16.66 0.61
C ILE A 432 -17.94 -15.50 -0.28
N TYR A 433 -17.61 -15.82 -1.53
CA TYR A 433 -17.24 -14.81 -2.51
C TYR A 433 -18.44 -13.97 -2.93
N ALA A 434 -18.23 -12.66 -3.01
CA ALA A 434 -19.21 -11.73 -3.50
C ALA A 434 -19.30 -11.83 -5.04
N GLN A 435 -20.15 -12.71 -5.55
CA GLN A 435 -20.31 -12.97 -6.99
C GLN A 435 -20.67 -11.71 -7.79
N GLU A 436 -21.44 -10.82 -7.21
CA GLU A 436 -21.76 -9.52 -7.82
C GLU A 436 -20.52 -8.66 -8.03
N VAL A 437 -19.58 -8.68 -7.07
CA VAL A 437 -18.31 -7.95 -7.17
C VAL A 437 -17.47 -8.51 -8.30
N GLN A 438 -17.35 -9.84 -8.37
CA GLN A 438 -16.62 -10.50 -9.44
C GLN A 438 -17.23 -10.20 -10.81
N ALA A 439 -18.56 -10.29 -10.94
CA ALA A 439 -19.25 -9.98 -12.17
C ALA A 439 -19.10 -8.51 -12.61
N ARG A 440 -19.06 -7.56 -11.66
CA ARG A 440 -18.79 -6.14 -11.97
C ARG A 440 -17.37 -5.91 -12.46
N ILE A 441 -16.38 -6.58 -11.83
CA ILE A 441 -14.97 -6.49 -12.24
C ILE A 441 -14.80 -7.09 -13.65
N ASP A 442 -15.45 -8.22 -13.94
CA ASP A 442 -15.37 -8.86 -15.25
C ASP A 442 -16.08 -8.04 -16.33
N ARG A 443 -17.22 -7.42 -16.03
CA ARG A 443 -17.93 -6.50 -16.96
C ARG A 443 -17.12 -5.25 -17.27
N ALA A 444 -16.48 -4.63 -16.28
CA ALA A 444 -15.67 -3.43 -16.50
C ALA A 444 -14.54 -3.69 -17.52
N VAL A 445 -13.98 -4.89 -17.56
CA VAL A 445 -12.98 -5.29 -18.56
C VAL A 445 -13.61 -5.48 -19.95
N THR A 446 -14.85 -6.00 -20.01
CA THR A 446 -15.56 -6.23 -21.28
C THR A 446 -16.01 -4.89 -21.87
N GLU A 447 -16.56 -4.00 -21.06
CA GLU A 447 -16.97 -2.65 -21.47
C GLU A 447 -15.77 -1.80 -21.93
N GLU A 448 -14.61 -1.87 -21.26
CA GLU A 448 -13.38 -1.20 -21.72
C GLU A 448 -12.81 -1.81 -23.01
N SER A 449 -12.99 -3.11 -23.24
CA SER A 449 -12.60 -3.74 -24.51
C SER A 449 -13.62 -3.41 -25.61
N GLU A 450 -14.91 -3.33 -25.31
CA GLU A 450 -15.98 -2.94 -26.23
C GLU A 450 -15.96 -1.43 -26.49
N GLU A 451 -15.76 -0.56 -25.49
CA GLU A 451 -15.52 0.87 -25.71
C GLU A 451 -14.20 1.14 -26.45
N GLY A 452 -13.20 0.28 -26.29
CA GLY A 452 -11.97 0.28 -27.09
C GLY A 452 -12.22 -0.16 -28.55
N GLU A 453 -13.21 -1.01 -28.79
CA GLU A 453 -13.61 -1.49 -30.11
C GLU A 453 -14.86 -0.74 -30.65
N GLU A 454 -15.88 -0.43 -29.82
CA GLU A 454 -17.10 0.31 -30.21
C GLU A 454 -16.95 1.83 -30.10
N GLY A 455 -16.08 2.38 -29.29
CA GLY A 455 -15.68 3.80 -29.34
C GLY A 455 -14.95 4.16 -30.62
N ALA A 456 -14.72 3.18 -31.49
CA ALA A 456 -14.28 3.32 -32.86
C ALA A 456 -15.43 3.25 -33.89
N GLU A 457 -16.61 2.79 -33.53
CA GLU A 457 -17.71 2.61 -34.44
C GLU A 457 -18.91 3.47 -34.05
N ASP A 458 -19.23 4.36 -34.89
CA ASP A 458 -20.50 4.85 -35.46
C ASP A 458 -20.95 6.30 -35.24
N ASN A 459 -20.71 7.04 -34.16
CA ASN A 459 -21.22 8.43 -34.10
C ASN A 459 -20.14 9.53 -34.27
N GLY A 460 -18.90 9.25 -33.93
CA GLY A 460 -17.80 10.19 -34.12
C GLY A 460 -17.21 10.16 -35.52
N ASP A 461 -17.23 9.02 -36.19
CA ASP A 461 -16.63 8.85 -37.51
C ASP A 461 -17.54 9.35 -38.62
N GLU A 462 -18.86 9.31 -38.46
CA GLU A 462 -19.78 9.88 -39.44
C GLU A 462 -19.77 11.42 -39.46
N GLN A 463 -19.59 12.03 -38.28
CA GLN A 463 -19.44 13.48 -38.17
C GLN A 463 -18.07 13.95 -38.67
N LEU A 464 -17.02 13.19 -38.35
CA LEU A 464 -15.65 13.41 -38.87
C LEU A 464 -15.58 13.14 -40.38
N TYR A 465 -16.31 12.15 -40.89
CA TYR A 465 -16.40 11.89 -42.31
C TYR A 465 -17.03 13.07 -43.07
N LYS A 466 -18.09 13.69 -42.54
CA LYS A 466 -18.67 14.91 -43.13
C LYS A 466 -17.68 16.08 -43.11
N GLN A 467 -16.96 16.27 -42.01
CA GLN A 467 -15.91 17.29 -41.91
C GLN A 467 -14.76 17.00 -42.88
N ALA A 468 -14.37 15.74 -43.05
CA ALA A 468 -13.33 15.33 -43.99
C ALA A 468 -13.73 15.58 -45.45
N LEU A 469 -15.00 15.40 -45.80
CA LEU A 469 -15.54 15.78 -47.13
C LEU A 469 -15.44 17.29 -47.38
N GLU A 470 -15.75 18.11 -46.38
CA GLU A 470 -15.58 19.57 -46.50
C GLU A 470 -14.13 19.97 -46.67
N VAL A 471 -13.20 19.30 -45.96
CA VAL A 471 -11.75 19.51 -46.11
C VAL A 471 -11.29 19.10 -47.52
N LEU A 472 -11.77 17.99 -48.06
CA LEU A 472 -11.50 17.58 -49.44
C LEU A 472 -12.02 18.59 -50.45
N ARG A 473 -13.24 19.09 -50.28
CA ARG A 473 -13.83 20.16 -51.12
C ARG A 473 -12.94 21.39 -51.16
N ALA A 474 -12.53 21.86 -49.97
CA ALA A 474 -11.74 23.08 -49.84
C ALA A 474 -10.29 22.94 -50.36
N SER A 475 -9.70 21.76 -50.20
CA SER A 475 -8.27 21.57 -50.51
C SER A 475 -8.02 20.93 -51.89
N ARG A 476 -9.03 20.27 -52.47
CA ARG A 476 -8.90 19.47 -53.73
C ARG A 476 -7.74 18.47 -53.68
N ARG A 477 -7.42 17.99 -52.46
CA ARG A 477 -6.35 17.00 -52.26
C ARG A 477 -6.82 15.93 -51.27
N ALA A 478 -6.64 14.66 -51.62
CA ALA A 478 -7.00 13.53 -50.80
C ALA A 478 -5.74 12.86 -50.24
N SER A 479 -5.31 13.22 -49.02
CA SER A 479 -4.19 12.56 -48.35
C SER A 479 -4.43 12.42 -46.84
N THR A 480 -4.03 11.29 -46.26
CA THR A 480 -4.15 10.99 -44.84
C THR A 480 -3.48 12.05 -43.97
N SER A 481 -2.27 12.50 -44.37
CA SER A 481 -1.52 13.53 -43.65
C SER A 481 -2.17 14.93 -43.67
N MET A 482 -2.98 15.22 -44.68
CA MET A 482 -3.76 16.45 -44.75
C MET A 482 -4.97 16.39 -43.81
N LEU A 483 -5.70 15.27 -43.78
CA LEU A 483 -6.81 15.06 -42.84
C LEU A 483 -6.33 15.13 -41.39
N GLN A 484 -5.20 14.49 -41.06
CA GLN A 484 -4.59 14.60 -39.73
C GLN A 484 -4.40 16.06 -39.30
N ARG A 485 -3.79 16.89 -40.15
CA ARG A 485 -3.49 18.29 -39.82
C ARG A 485 -4.70 19.18 -39.76
N ARG A 486 -5.68 18.96 -40.64
CA ARG A 486 -6.87 19.83 -40.73
C ARG A 486 -7.93 19.49 -39.69
N LEU A 487 -8.07 18.23 -39.34
CA LEU A 487 -9.05 17.75 -38.37
C LEU A 487 -8.44 17.49 -36.98
N SER A 488 -7.11 17.67 -36.84
CA SER A 488 -6.38 17.41 -35.59
C SER A 488 -6.59 16.00 -35.04
N ILE A 489 -6.62 14.98 -35.92
CA ILE A 489 -6.85 13.56 -35.58
C ILE A 489 -5.59 12.70 -35.73
N GLY A 490 -5.55 11.53 -35.05
CA GLY A 490 -4.45 10.58 -35.19
C GLY A 490 -4.39 9.91 -36.58
N TYR A 491 -3.23 9.33 -36.93
CA TYR A 491 -2.99 8.69 -38.24
C TYR A 491 -4.01 7.59 -38.52
N ASN A 492 -4.24 6.66 -37.58
CA ASN A 492 -5.14 5.53 -37.76
C ASN A 492 -6.59 5.98 -38.09
N ARG A 493 -7.06 7.03 -37.41
CA ARG A 493 -8.40 7.57 -37.65
C ARG A 493 -8.52 8.29 -38.99
N ALA A 494 -7.46 9.02 -39.39
CA ALA A 494 -7.40 9.65 -40.72
C ALA A 494 -7.31 8.61 -41.84
N ALA A 495 -6.57 7.52 -41.65
CA ALA A 495 -6.46 6.42 -42.60
C ALA A 495 -7.85 5.73 -42.80
N ARG A 496 -8.54 5.45 -41.70
CA ARG A 496 -9.86 4.81 -41.73
C ARG A 496 -10.93 5.69 -42.44
N ILE A 497 -10.91 7.01 -42.22
CA ILE A 497 -11.79 7.93 -42.95
C ILE A 497 -11.45 7.93 -44.46
N MET A 498 -10.18 7.84 -44.83
CA MET A 498 -9.77 7.74 -46.23
C MET A 498 -10.18 6.41 -46.87
N GLU A 499 -10.16 5.30 -46.13
CA GLU A 499 -10.67 4.00 -46.57
C GLU A 499 -12.20 4.04 -46.74
N MET A 500 -12.94 4.64 -45.80
CA MET A 500 -14.38 4.84 -45.95
C MET A 500 -14.75 5.69 -47.20
N MET A 501 -13.89 6.66 -47.58
CA MET A 501 -14.09 7.45 -48.80
C MET A 501 -13.74 6.65 -50.06
N GLU A 502 -12.81 5.73 -50.01
CA GLU A 502 -12.49 4.80 -51.08
C GLU A 502 -13.61 3.81 -51.30
N ASP A 503 -14.14 3.19 -50.24
CA ASP A 503 -15.27 2.26 -50.28
C ASP A 503 -16.54 2.90 -50.86
N LYS A 504 -16.74 4.19 -50.57
CA LYS A 504 -17.84 4.98 -51.14
C LYS A 504 -17.54 5.54 -52.54
N GLY A 505 -16.39 5.21 -53.13
CA GLY A 505 -16.00 5.63 -54.47
C GLY A 505 -15.72 7.12 -54.64
N ILE A 506 -15.41 7.83 -53.53
CA ILE A 506 -15.13 9.28 -53.57
C ILE A 506 -13.66 9.52 -53.92
N VAL A 507 -12.76 8.67 -53.42
CA VAL A 507 -11.34 8.71 -53.73
C VAL A 507 -10.87 7.38 -54.27
N GLY A 508 -9.82 7.41 -55.09
CA GLY A 508 -9.19 6.23 -55.63
C GLY A 508 -8.26 5.50 -54.64
N PRO A 509 -7.74 4.33 -55.02
CA PRO A 509 -6.88 3.52 -54.18
C PRO A 509 -5.58 4.25 -53.82
N GLU A 510 -4.91 3.75 -52.79
CA GLU A 510 -3.64 4.31 -52.31
C GLU A 510 -2.55 4.22 -53.39
N ASN A 511 -1.90 5.34 -53.65
CA ASN A 511 -0.84 5.45 -54.65
C ASN A 511 0.47 5.89 -54.02
N GLY A 512 1.02 5.06 -53.12
CA GLY A 512 2.25 5.30 -52.39
C GLY A 512 2.19 6.59 -51.54
N SER A 513 3.20 7.47 -51.70
CA SER A 513 3.26 8.74 -50.92
C SER A 513 2.51 9.90 -51.57
N SER A 514 1.87 9.69 -52.72
CA SER A 514 1.13 10.72 -53.46
C SER A 514 -0.31 10.83 -52.94
N PRO A 515 -0.96 12.03 -53.03
CA PRO A 515 -2.37 12.15 -52.74
C PRO A 515 -3.22 11.22 -53.65
N ARG A 516 -4.29 10.62 -53.08
CA ARG A 516 -5.21 9.77 -53.86
C ARG A 516 -5.99 10.62 -54.84
N GLU A 517 -6.41 10.01 -55.95
CA GLU A 517 -7.21 10.66 -56.97
C GLU A 517 -8.66 10.86 -56.45
N ILE A 518 -9.29 11.99 -56.74
CA ILE A 518 -10.70 12.28 -56.38
C ILE A 518 -11.51 11.88 -57.59
N LEU A 519 -12.41 10.90 -57.39
CA LEU A 519 -13.20 10.23 -58.45
C LEU A 519 -14.54 10.90 -58.73
N VAL A 520 -15.01 11.78 -57.85
CA VAL A 520 -16.32 12.41 -57.92
C VAL A 520 -16.23 13.94 -57.98
N ASP A 521 -17.26 14.55 -58.55
CA ASP A 521 -17.38 16.02 -58.52
C ASP A 521 -17.89 16.47 -57.16
N LEU A 522 -16.97 16.94 -56.32
CA LEU A 522 -17.24 17.34 -54.94
C LEU A 522 -18.18 18.55 -54.80
N ASP A 523 -18.42 19.30 -55.86
CA ASP A 523 -19.29 20.49 -55.83
C ASP A 523 -20.77 20.14 -56.01
N ASN A 524 -21.06 18.92 -56.48
CA ASN A 524 -22.41 18.42 -56.74
C ASN A 524 -22.89 17.34 -55.73
N MET A 525 -22.13 17.12 -54.62
CA MET A 525 -22.49 16.17 -53.56
C MET A 525 -23.19 16.83 -52.40
#